data_b1ad8a22b5521f8353194146a61a6035
#
_entry.id   b1ad8a22b5521f8353194146a61a6035
#
_cell.length_a   1.000
_cell.length_b   1.000
_cell.length_c   1.000
_cell.angle_alpha   90.00
_cell.angle_beta   90.00
_cell.angle_gamma   90.00
#
_symmetry.space_group_name_H-M   'P 1'
#
loop_
_entity.id
_entity.type
_entity.pdbx_description
1 polymer ?
#
loop_
_entity_poly.entity_id
_entity_poly.type
_entity_poly.pdbx_seq_one_letter_code
_entity_poly.pdbx_strand_id
1 'polypeptide(L)'
;IAQCLVGSEMCIRDSRGIKSKYGVYACYGNHDIQEQVLAGFTFGGQKEKTSSPEMDEFMEKAGITLLRDEGVLINDSIYIYGRRDAHRPGNGVTDRVSADEITKNMDKSKPIIILDHEPKELEELSSAGVDMDLCGHTHDGQMFPGNILVAMMWENSCGYLNVDGMHNIVTSGVGVFGPDMRVGTKAEICPITVHFK
;
A
#
# COMPACT_ATOMS: atom_id res chain seq x y z
N ILE A 1 5.56 0.36 4.96
CA ILE A 1 6.95 0.77 5.24
C ILE A 1 7.48 1.85 4.29
N ALA A 2 6.71 2.55 3.54
CA ALA A 2 7.24 3.34 2.44
C ALA A 2 7.16 4.85 2.60
N GLN A 3 7.48 5.43 3.72
CA GLN A 3 7.63 6.88 3.82
C GLN A 3 8.89 7.35 4.54
N CYS A 4 9.97 6.58 4.51
CA CYS A 4 11.27 7.00 5.01
C CYS A 4 12.25 7.24 3.87
N LEU A 5 11.92 8.13 2.95
CA LEU A 5 12.77 8.40 1.79
C LEU A 5 13.51 9.71 1.85
N VAL A 6 13.57 10.34 2.96
CA VAL A 6 14.60 11.35 3.13
C VAL A 6 15.91 10.66 3.49
N GLY A 7 16.56 10.22 2.44
CA GLY A 7 17.97 10.00 2.36
C GLY A 7 18.58 9.20 3.47
N SER A 8 18.63 7.94 3.46
CA SER A 8 19.83 7.44 4.05
C SER A 8 20.05 5.94 3.87
N GLU A 9 21.29 5.63 3.67
CA GLU A 9 21.88 4.31 3.89
C GLU A 9 21.37 3.63 5.17
N MET A 10 20.88 4.39 6.15
CA MET A 10 20.29 3.90 7.38
C MET A 10 18.95 3.20 7.13
N CYS A 11 18.05 3.77 6.34
CA CYS A 11 16.78 3.13 5.98
C CYS A 11 16.99 1.87 5.14
N ILE A 12 17.95 1.88 4.20
CA ILE A 12 18.34 0.69 3.43
C ILE A 12 18.87 -0.39 4.37
N ARG A 13 19.74 -0.04 5.31
CA ARG A 13 20.30 -0.98 6.27
C ARG A 13 19.24 -1.59 7.17
N ASP A 14 18.33 -0.76 7.67
CA ASP A 14 17.25 -1.22 8.55
C ASP A 14 16.27 -2.12 7.81
N SER A 15 15.92 -1.78 6.58
CA SER A 15 15.07 -2.61 5.71
C SER A 15 15.73 -3.95 5.37
N ARG A 16 17.04 -3.97 5.09
CA ARG A 16 17.82 -5.21 4.91
C ARG A 16 17.88 -6.08 6.16
N GLY A 17 17.64 -5.49 7.33
CA GLY A 17 17.57 -6.20 8.60
C GLY A 17 16.30 -7.06 8.75
N ILE A 18 15.28 -6.86 7.92
CA ILE A 18 14.04 -7.63 7.95
C ILE A 18 14.35 -9.05 7.47
N LYS A 19 14.24 -10.02 8.40
CA LYS A 19 14.41 -11.44 8.06
C LYS A 19 13.05 -12.01 7.68
N SER A 20 12.92 -12.41 6.42
CA SER A 20 11.72 -13.06 5.90
C SER A 20 12.07 -14.40 5.25
N LYS A 21 11.23 -15.41 5.47
CA LYS A 21 11.34 -16.70 4.80
C LYS A 21 10.90 -16.64 3.33
N TYR A 22 9.95 -15.77 3.03
CA TYR A 22 9.26 -15.73 1.74
C TYR A 22 9.43 -14.43 0.97
N GLY A 23 10.31 -13.55 1.42
CA GLY A 23 10.57 -12.25 0.81
C GLY A 23 9.84 -11.10 1.51
N VAL A 24 10.15 -9.90 1.07
CA VAL A 24 9.52 -8.65 1.49
C VAL A 24 8.92 -8.02 0.25
N TYR A 25 7.65 -7.68 0.29
CA TYR A 25 6.90 -7.16 -0.85
C TYR A 25 6.34 -5.78 -0.53
N ALA A 26 6.25 -4.93 -1.54
CA ALA A 26 5.66 -3.61 -1.42
C ALA A 26 4.88 -3.24 -2.69
N CYS A 27 3.91 -2.35 -2.55
CA CYS A 27 3.33 -1.57 -3.64
C CYS A 27 3.65 -0.09 -3.43
N TYR A 28 3.57 0.71 -4.49
CA TYR A 28 3.71 2.15 -4.40
C TYR A 28 2.43 2.82 -3.94
N GLY A 29 2.60 3.89 -3.17
CA GLY A 29 1.56 4.85 -2.89
C GLY A 29 1.62 6.09 -3.79
N ASN A 30 0.68 6.98 -3.57
CA ASN A 30 0.51 8.21 -4.35
C ASN A 30 1.69 9.21 -4.25
N HIS A 31 2.58 9.06 -3.27
CA HIS A 31 3.76 9.91 -3.08
C HIS A 31 5.09 9.23 -3.49
N ASP A 32 5.05 7.98 -3.95
CA ASP A 32 6.23 7.24 -4.39
C ASP A 32 6.56 7.46 -5.88
N ILE A 33 5.86 8.39 -6.52
CA ILE A 33 6.13 8.87 -7.87
C ILE A 33 6.77 10.27 -7.83
N GLN A 34 7.47 10.66 -8.89
CA GLN A 34 8.11 11.98 -8.96
C GLN A 34 7.08 13.09 -8.85
N GLU A 35 7.21 13.92 -7.82
CA GLU A 35 6.34 15.06 -7.53
C GLU A 35 7.14 16.27 -7.10
N GLN A 36 6.61 17.47 -7.39
CA GLN A 36 7.12 18.70 -6.80
C GLN A 36 6.48 18.89 -5.44
N VAL A 37 7.26 18.77 -4.39
CA VAL A 37 6.81 18.96 -3.01
C VAL A 37 7.31 20.29 -2.49
N LEU A 38 6.42 21.14 -2.01
CA LEU A 38 6.74 22.38 -1.31
C LEU A 38 6.05 22.38 0.06
N ALA A 39 6.83 22.51 1.13
CA ALA A 39 6.34 22.52 2.50
C ALA A 39 5.44 21.32 2.87
N GLY A 40 5.74 20.13 2.33
CA GLY A 40 4.97 18.91 2.57
C GLY A 40 3.70 18.76 1.74
N PHE A 41 3.39 19.72 0.87
CA PHE A 41 2.26 19.66 -0.05
C PHE A 41 2.74 19.49 -1.49
N THR A 42 2.03 18.67 -2.25
CA THR A 42 2.32 18.48 -3.68
C THR A 42 1.65 19.57 -4.51
N PHE A 43 2.44 20.24 -5.35
CA PHE A 43 1.99 21.25 -6.26
C PHE A 43 2.32 20.86 -7.71
N GLY A 44 1.41 21.14 -8.61
CA GLY A 44 1.60 20.99 -10.05
C GLY A 44 1.24 19.60 -10.57
N GLY A 45 0.38 19.55 -11.58
CA GLY A 45 0.10 18.37 -12.36
C GLY A 45 1.23 18.13 -13.37
N GLN A 46 2.15 17.23 -13.13
CA GLN A 46 2.98 16.69 -14.20
C GLN A 46 2.10 15.79 -15.07
N LYS A 47 2.07 16.04 -16.37
CA LYS A 47 1.28 15.25 -17.33
C LYS A 47 1.81 13.82 -17.49
N GLU A 48 3.08 13.60 -17.17
CA GLU A 48 3.72 12.29 -17.17
C GLU A 48 4.30 12.04 -15.77
N LYS A 49 3.53 11.34 -14.96
CA LYS A 49 3.98 10.91 -13.64
C LYS A 49 4.79 9.64 -13.80
N THR A 50 6.08 9.72 -13.50
CA THR A 50 7.00 8.58 -13.56
C THR A 50 7.36 8.12 -12.16
N SER A 51 7.67 6.84 -11.99
CA SER A 51 8.29 6.36 -10.75
C SER A 51 9.60 7.09 -10.53
N SER A 52 9.98 7.30 -9.26
CA SER A 52 11.30 7.80 -8.92
C SER A 52 12.34 6.69 -9.14
N PRO A 53 13.35 6.88 -10.02
CA PRO A 53 14.43 5.92 -10.17
C PRO A 53 15.19 5.68 -8.86
N GLU A 54 15.30 6.71 -8.03
CA GLU A 54 15.95 6.63 -6.71
C GLU A 54 15.17 5.73 -5.76
N MET A 55 13.82 5.74 -5.87
CA MET A 55 12.96 4.86 -5.10
C MET A 55 13.10 3.41 -5.56
N ASP A 56 13.12 3.19 -6.85
CA ASP A 56 13.32 1.85 -7.43
C ASP A 56 14.66 1.26 -6.97
N GLU A 57 15.74 2.05 -7.05
CA GLU A 57 17.07 1.67 -6.56
C GLU A 57 17.07 1.40 -5.04
N PHE A 58 16.33 2.21 -4.26
CA PHE A 58 16.18 2.00 -2.83
C PHE A 58 15.53 0.65 -2.53
N MET A 59 14.40 0.32 -3.18
CA MET A 59 13.68 -0.93 -2.98
C MET A 59 14.57 -2.13 -3.31
N GLU A 60 15.28 -2.07 -4.44
CA GLU A 60 16.22 -3.11 -4.86
C GLU A 60 17.36 -3.28 -3.83
N LYS A 61 18.01 -2.19 -3.43
CA LYS A 61 19.07 -2.21 -2.42
C LYS A 61 18.60 -2.68 -1.05
N ALA A 62 17.35 -2.42 -0.70
CA ALA A 62 16.74 -2.87 0.54
C ALA A 62 16.31 -4.36 0.49
N GLY A 63 16.33 -4.99 -0.68
CA GLY A 63 15.89 -6.37 -0.87
C GLY A 63 14.36 -6.50 -0.81
N ILE A 64 13.64 -5.44 -1.19
CA ILE A 64 12.18 -5.39 -1.24
C ILE A 64 11.73 -5.60 -2.69
N THR A 65 10.85 -6.57 -2.90
CA THR A 65 10.23 -6.80 -4.21
C THR A 65 9.05 -5.84 -4.38
N LEU A 66 9.19 -4.90 -5.30
CA LEU A 66 8.15 -3.94 -5.63
C LEU A 66 7.21 -4.55 -6.68
N LEU A 67 5.92 -4.61 -6.35
CA LEU A 67 4.85 -5.10 -7.22
C LEU A 67 4.06 -3.92 -7.80
N ARG A 68 3.89 -3.91 -9.14
CA ARG A 68 3.22 -2.81 -9.89
C ARG A 68 2.22 -3.39 -10.87
N ASP A 69 1.02 -3.70 -10.43
CA ASP A 69 0.02 -4.54 -11.11
C ASP A 69 0.62 -5.91 -11.45
N GLU A 70 1.35 -6.45 -10.50
CA GLU A 70 2.03 -7.74 -10.61
C GLU A 70 1.71 -8.60 -9.40
N GLY A 71 1.63 -9.91 -9.61
CA GLY A 71 1.38 -10.90 -8.58
C GLY A 71 2.49 -11.94 -8.49
N VAL A 72 2.69 -12.47 -7.30
CA VAL A 72 3.58 -13.59 -7.03
C VAL A 72 2.82 -14.70 -6.32
N LEU A 73 3.09 -15.95 -6.70
CA LEU A 73 2.59 -17.12 -6.00
C LEU A 73 3.69 -17.65 -5.06
N ILE A 74 3.48 -17.49 -3.77
CA ILE A 74 4.43 -17.86 -2.74
C ILE A 74 4.25 -19.35 -2.38
N ASN A 75 5.31 -20.11 -2.52
CA ASN A 75 5.38 -21.52 -2.13
C ASN A 75 4.20 -22.37 -2.66
N ASP A 76 3.73 -22.04 -3.86
CA ASP A 76 2.55 -22.65 -4.51
C ASP A 76 1.26 -22.63 -3.66
N SER A 77 1.15 -21.67 -2.73
CA SER A 77 0.10 -21.69 -1.71
C SER A 77 -0.69 -20.39 -1.61
N ILE A 78 -0.05 -19.23 -1.77
CA ILE A 78 -0.68 -17.92 -1.51
C ILE A 78 -0.28 -16.94 -2.60
N TYR A 79 -1.25 -16.24 -3.16
CA TYR A 79 -1.01 -15.12 -4.04
C TYR A 79 -0.81 -13.82 -3.23
N ILE A 80 0.23 -13.06 -3.58
CA ILE A 80 0.37 -11.66 -3.20
C ILE A 80 0.39 -10.84 -4.47
N TYR A 81 -0.45 -9.83 -4.57
CA TYR A 81 -0.53 -8.94 -5.72
C TYR A 81 -0.42 -7.50 -5.26
N GLY A 82 0.48 -6.71 -5.86
CA GLY A 82 0.61 -5.29 -5.60
C GLY A 82 -0.11 -4.47 -6.65
N ARG A 83 -1.12 -3.70 -6.22
CA ARG A 83 -1.85 -2.78 -7.10
C ARG A 83 -1.15 -1.44 -7.18
N ARG A 84 -1.23 -0.79 -8.34
CA ARG A 84 -0.87 0.61 -8.48
C ARG A 84 -1.89 1.49 -7.77
N ASP A 85 -1.42 2.65 -7.30
CA ASP A 85 -2.30 3.65 -6.70
C ASP A 85 -3.43 4.08 -7.66
N ALA A 86 -4.65 4.25 -7.12
CA ALA A 86 -5.83 4.55 -7.92
C ALA A 86 -5.77 5.93 -8.59
N HIS A 87 -5.19 6.92 -7.93
CA HIS A 87 -5.09 8.29 -8.42
C HIS A 87 -3.79 8.57 -9.17
N ARG A 88 -2.72 7.85 -8.84
CA ARG A 88 -1.37 8.09 -9.35
C ARG A 88 -0.65 6.80 -9.67
N PRO A 89 -1.14 6.04 -10.67
CA PRO A 89 -0.58 4.73 -11.00
C PRO A 89 0.86 4.79 -11.53
N GLY A 90 1.29 5.97 -12.02
CA GLY A 90 2.65 6.21 -12.51
C GLY A 90 2.95 5.60 -13.87
N ASN A 91 4.10 5.98 -14.45
CA ASN A 91 4.66 5.42 -15.69
C ASN A 91 3.71 5.44 -16.90
N GLY A 92 2.93 6.53 -17.07
CA GLY A 92 2.01 6.69 -18.20
C GLY A 92 0.75 5.82 -18.13
N VAL A 93 0.54 5.07 -17.06
CA VAL A 93 -0.70 4.32 -16.82
C VAL A 93 -1.79 5.31 -16.41
N THR A 94 -2.95 5.25 -17.07
CA THR A 94 -4.08 6.13 -16.77
C THR A 94 -5.06 5.52 -15.80
N ASP A 95 -5.25 4.21 -15.91
CA ASP A 95 -6.20 3.45 -15.11
C ASP A 95 -5.52 2.23 -14.52
N ARG A 96 -5.78 1.93 -13.26
CA ARG A 96 -5.26 0.71 -12.64
C ARG A 96 -6.06 -0.51 -13.05
N VAL A 97 -5.46 -1.67 -12.93
CA VAL A 97 -6.08 -2.95 -13.27
C VAL A 97 -7.30 -3.20 -12.36
N SER A 98 -8.43 -3.63 -12.95
CA SER A 98 -9.64 -3.95 -12.21
C SER A 98 -9.47 -5.22 -11.36
N ALA A 99 -10.30 -5.35 -10.31
CA ALA A 99 -10.29 -6.52 -9.44
C ALA A 99 -10.52 -7.85 -10.22
N ASP A 100 -11.42 -7.86 -11.17
CA ASP A 100 -11.70 -9.03 -12.01
C ASP A 100 -10.50 -9.42 -12.88
N GLU A 101 -9.81 -8.44 -13.46
CA GLU A 101 -8.64 -8.72 -14.31
C GLU A 101 -7.46 -9.23 -13.47
N ILE A 102 -7.29 -8.74 -12.25
CA ILE A 102 -6.28 -9.21 -11.30
C ILE A 102 -6.48 -10.71 -11.02
N THR A 103 -7.69 -11.11 -10.69
CA THR A 103 -7.98 -12.48 -10.23
C THR A 103 -8.28 -13.47 -11.35
N LYS A 104 -8.42 -13.00 -12.58
CA LYS A 104 -8.86 -13.77 -13.75
C LYS A 104 -8.09 -15.06 -14.00
N ASN A 105 -6.78 -15.04 -13.79
CA ASN A 105 -5.90 -16.17 -14.03
C ASN A 105 -5.37 -16.78 -12.73
N MET A 106 -5.90 -16.41 -11.56
CA MET A 106 -5.52 -16.96 -10.28
C MET A 106 -6.37 -18.18 -9.92
N ASP A 107 -5.75 -19.15 -9.30
CA ASP A 107 -6.44 -20.31 -8.71
C ASP A 107 -7.14 -19.85 -7.42
N LYS A 108 -8.46 -19.65 -7.50
CA LYS A 108 -9.29 -19.17 -6.37
C LYS A 108 -9.44 -20.19 -5.23
N SER A 109 -8.84 -21.38 -5.35
CA SER A 109 -8.70 -22.30 -4.20
C SER A 109 -7.55 -21.90 -3.27
N LYS A 110 -6.70 -20.98 -3.69
CA LYS A 110 -5.58 -20.45 -2.93
C LYS A 110 -5.88 -19.05 -2.46
N PRO A 111 -5.49 -18.68 -1.24
CA PRO A 111 -5.70 -17.32 -0.73
C PRO A 111 -5.06 -16.26 -1.61
N ILE A 112 -5.80 -15.16 -1.82
CA ILE A 112 -5.38 -14.01 -2.61
C ILE A 112 -5.28 -12.80 -1.67
N ILE A 113 -4.07 -12.28 -1.51
CA ILE A 113 -3.77 -11.10 -0.70
C ILE A 113 -3.37 -9.95 -1.62
N ILE A 114 -4.07 -8.83 -1.50
CA ILE A 114 -3.75 -7.61 -2.23
C ILE A 114 -2.94 -6.67 -1.31
N LEU A 115 -1.90 -6.07 -1.86
CA LEU A 115 -1.23 -4.91 -1.32
C LEU A 115 -1.76 -3.71 -2.09
N ASP A 116 -2.54 -2.87 -1.44
CA ASP A 116 -3.07 -1.65 -2.01
C ASP A 116 -2.60 -0.44 -1.19
N HIS A 117 -2.50 0.72 -1.80
CA HIS A 117 -2.19 1.92 -1.04
C HIS A 117 -3.45 2.52 -0.42
N GLU A 118 -4.51 2.66 -1.21
CA GLU A 118 -5.77 3.25 -0.79
C GLU A 118 -6.84 2.19 -0.56
N PRO A 119 -7.61 2.23 0.54
CA PRO A 119 -8.73 1.31 0.78
C PRO A 119 -9.94 1.68 -0.09
N LYS A 120 -9.87 1.28 -1.35
CA LYS A 120 -10.89 1.55 -2.39
C LYS A 120 -11.33 0.30 -3.11
N GLU A 121 -12.54 0.36 -3.69
CA GLU A 121 -13.09 -0.74 -4.48
C GLU A 121 -13.18 -2.05 -3.66
N LEU A 122 -13.56 -1.92 -2.38
CA LEU A 122 -13.58 -3.05 -1.46
C LEU A 122 -14.63 -4.10 -1.86
N GLU A 123 -15.81 -3.67 -2.30
CA GLU A 123 -16.86 -4.56 -2.78
C GLU A 123 -16.45 -5.29 -4.07
N GLU A 124 -15.76 -4.59 -4.99
CA GLU A 124 -15.25 -5.18 -6.22
C GLU A 124 -14.15 -6.22 -5.95
N LEU A 125 -13.23 -5.92 -5.04
CA LEU A 125 -12.18 -6.86 -4.63
C LEU A 125 -12.79 -8.11 -3.98
N SER A 126 -13.74 -7.94 -3.07
CA SER A 126 -14.43 -9.05 -2.43
C SER A 126 -15.19 -9.90 -3.46
N SER A 127 -15.94 -9.28 -4.35
CA SER A 127 -16.68 -9.95 -5.41
C SER A 127 -15.78 -10.70 -6.39
N ALA A 128 -14.58 -10.19 -6.65
CA ALA A 128 -13.57 -10.85 -7.47
C ALA A 128 -12.91 -12.05 -6.79
N GLY A 129 -13.17 -12.29 -5.50
CA GLY A 129 -12.66 -13.42 -4.74
C GLY A 129 -11.31 -13.16 -4.09
N VAL A 130 -11.03 -11.92 -3.74
CA VAL A 130 -9.89 -11.55 -2.88
C VAL A 130 -10.21 -11.92 -1.44
N ASP A 131 -9.26 -12.52 -0.72
CA ASP A 131 -9.45 -12.91 0.68
C ASP A 131 -8.98 -11.83 1.65
N MET A 132 -7.94 -11.07 1.27
CA MET A 132 -7.39 -10.04 2.13
C MET A 132 -6.87 -8.86 1.32
N ASP A 133 -7.18 -7.63 1.80
CA ASP A 133 -6.69 -6.39 1.24
C ASP A 133 -5.98 -5.58 2.34
N LEU A 134 -4.70 -5.23 2.09
CA LEU A 134 -3.83 -4.55 3.05
C LEU A 134 -3.52 -3.14 2.55
N CYS A 135 -3.99 -2.14 3.29
CA CYS A 135 -3.94 -0.74 2.89
C CYS A 135 -3.28 0.17 3.94
N GLY A 136 -3.01 1.40 3.50
CA GLY A 136 -2.53 2.49 4.33
C GLY A 136 -3.17 3.81 3.94
N HIS A 137 -2.38 4.78 3.47
CA HIS A 137 -2.76 6.07 2.89
C HIS A 137 -3.40 7.07 3.86
N THR A 138 -4.39 6.67 4.61
CA THR A 138 -5.24 7.56 5.42
C THR A 138 -4.55 8.20 6.60
N HIS A 139 -3.45 7.59 7.08
CA HIS A 139 -2.74 7.97 8.30
C HIS A 139 -3.64 8.08 9.55
N ASP A 140 -4.85 7.48 9.51
CA ASP A 140 -5.91 7.69 10.52
C ASP A 140 -6.20 9.20 10.73
N GLY A 141 -6.12 9.99 9.62
CA GLY A 141 -6.26 11.44 9.64
C GLY A 141 -5.11 12.20 10.29
N GLN A 142 -4.08 11.50 10.81
CA GLN A 142 -2.83 12.00 11.41
C GLN A 142 -3.00 13.00 12.55
N MET A 143 -3.86 14.00 12.40
CA MET A 143 -4.09 15.06 13.39
C MET A 143 -5.58 15.25 13.66
N PHE A 144 -5.96 15.28 14.94
CA PHE A 144 -7.31 15.66 15.34
C PHE A 144 -7.61 17.12 14.89
N PRO A 145 -8.76 17.43 14.27
CA PRO A 145 -9.91 16.54 14.04
C PRO A 145 -9.90 15.81 12.67
N GLY A 146 -8.76 15.73 11.99
CA GLY A 146 -8.61 15.08 10.68
C GLY A 146 -9.08 13.62 10.68
N ASN A 147 -8.91 12.90 11.78
CA ASN A 147 -9.40 11.53 11.94
C ASN A 147 -10.93 11.42 11.78
N ILE A 148 -11.69 12.43 12.19
CA ILE A 148 -13.15 12.47 12.00
C ILE A 148 -13.48 12.64 10.52
N LEU A 149 -12.75 13.52 9.82
CA LEU A 149 -12.96 13.75 8.39
C LEU A 149 -12.63 12.51 7.57
N VAL A 150 -11.51 11.88 7.84
CA VAL A 150 -11.08 10.66 7.14
C VAL A 150 -12.08 9.51 7.37
N ALA A 151 -12.59 9.35 8.60
CA ALA A 151 -13.63 8.37 8.90
C ALA A 151 -14.96 8.61 8.15
N MET A 152 -15.21 9.84 7.70
CA MET A 152 -16.39 10.15 6.89
C MET A 152 -16.14 9.96 5.38
N MET A 153 -14.89 9.94 4.95
CA MET A 153 -14.50 9.86 3.53
C MET A 153 -14.24 8.44 3.05
N TRP A 154 -13.86 7.54 3.96
CA TRP A 154 -13.43 6.19 3.64
C TRP A 154 -14.33 5.17 4.32
N GLU A 155 -14.67 4.10 3.64
CA GLU A 155 -15.43 2.99 4.21
C GLU A 155 -14.69 2.31 5.35
N ASN A 156 -13.37 2.13 5.20
CA ASN A 156 -12.47 1.77 6.28
C ASN A 156 -11.30 2.78 6.31
N SER A 157 -11.32 3.68 7.25
CA SER A 157 -10.26 4.68 7.39
C SER A 157 -9.04 4.17 8.16
N CYS A 158 -9.23 3.23 9.08
CA CYS A 158 -8.16 2.62 9.89
C CYS A 158 -8.71 1.41 10.64
N GLY A 159 -7.88 0.39 10.79
CA GLY A 159 -8.23 -0.83 11.49
C GLY A 159 -8.75 -1.93 10.56
N TYR A 160 -9.69 -2.72 11.06
CA TYR A 160 -10.19 -3.91 10.39
C TYR A 160 -11.65 -3.75 9.96
N LEU A 161 -11.94 -4.15 8.73
CA LEU A 161 -13.29 -4.28 8.19
C LEU A 161 -13.43 -5.64 7.49
N ASN A 162 -14.57 -6.30 7.66
CA ASN A 162 -14.94 -7.47 6.85
C ASN A 162 -15.96 -7.04 5.79
N VAL A 163 -15.62 -7.27 4.51
CA VAL A 163 -16.46 -6.94 3.36
C VAL A 163 -16.81 -8.25 2.66
N ASP A 164 -17.99 -8.77 2.92
CA ASP A 164 -18.53 -10.02 2.33
C ASP A 164 -17.55 -11.20 2.38
N GLY A 165 -16.83 -11.33 3.48
CA GLY A 165 -15.84 -12.39 3.69
C GLY A 165 -14.39 -11.98 3.45
N MET A 166 -14.13 -10.94 2.67
CA MET A 166 -12.79 -10.37 2.50
C MET A 166 -12.37 -9.60 3.76
N HIS A 167 -11.11 -9.75 4.15
CA HIS A 167 -10.50 -9.06 5.29
C HIS A 167 -9.76 -7.80 4.81
N ASN A 168 -10.34 -6.62 4.99
CA ASN A 168 -9.64 -5.37 4.72
C ASN A 168 -8.98 -4.84 6.00
N ILE A 169 -7.69 -4.50 5.93
CA ILE A 169 -6.89 -3.95 7.03
C ILE A 169 -6.22 -2.68 6.58
N VAL A 170 -6.54 -1.58 7.25
CA VAL A 170 -5.96 -0.26 6.97
C VAL A 170 -5.09 0.16 8.15
N THR A 171 -3.79 0.37 7.89
CA THR A 171 -2.87 0.84 8.92
C THR A 171 -2.72 2.36 8.87
N SER A 172 -2.56 2.96 10.06
CA SER A 172 -2.16 4.37 10.15
C SER A 172 -0.71 4.61 9.73
N GLY A 173 0.08 3.53 9.58
CA GLY A 173 1.46 3.57 9.15
C GLY A 173 2.44 4.12 10.18
N VAL A 174 3.72 4.02 9.87
CA VAL A 174 4.81 4.55 10.72
C VAL A 174 5.20 5.98 10.37
N GLY A 175 4.94 6.41 9.13
CA GLY A 175 5.29 7.72 8.61
C GLY A 175 4.29 8.82 8.98
N VAL A 176 4.57 10.02 8.50
CA VAL A 176 3.72 11.20 8.65
C VAL A 176 3.52 11.85 7.28
N PHE A 177 2.44 12.60 7.12
CA PHE A 177 2.12 13.41 5.95
C PHE A 177 2.17 14.90 6.32
N GLY A 178 2.87 15.70 5.53
CA GLY A 178 3.01 17.14 5.77
C GLY A 178 3.79 17.43 7.06
N PRO A 179 3.17 17.95 8.13
CA PRO A 179 3.86 18.21 9.39
C PRO A 179 4.41 16.95 10.06
N ASP A 180 5.64 17.02 10.57
CA ASP A 180 6.31 15.90 11.25
C ASP A 180 5.73 15.64 12.65
N MET A 181 4.40 15.49 12.73
CA MET A 181 3.72 15.22 13.99
C MET A 181 2.43 14.41 13.79
N ARG A 182 2.04 13.69 14.85
CA ARG A 182 0.73 13.08 14.99
C ARG A 182 0.05 13.62 16.25
N VAL A 183 -1.26 13.91 16.17
CA VAL A 183 -2.07 14.37 17.30
C VAL A 183 -3.37 13.56 17.35
N GLY A 184 -3.54 12.77 18.39
CA GLY A 184 -4.71 11.90 18.56
C GLY A 184 -4.68 10.60 17.76
N THR A 185 -3.62 10.37 16.97
CA THR A 185 -3.36 9.11 16.24
C THR A 185 -1.98 8.57 16.59
N LYS A 186 -1.70 7.32 16.24
CA LYS A 186 -0.43 6.65 16.57
C LYS A 186 0.26 6.14 15.32
N ALA A 187 1.59 6.14 15.34
CA ALA A 187 2.36 5.35 14.39
C ALA A 187 2.26 3.87 14.76
N GLU A 188 2.07 2.99 13.77
CA GLU A 188 1.88 1.57 14.03
C GLU A 188 2.49 0.66 12.96
N ILE A 189 2.76 -0.58 13.38
CA ILE A 189 3.05 -1.72 12.51
C ILE A 189 2.03 -2.79 12.89
N CYS A 190 1.35 -3.38 11.90
CA CYS A 190 0.32 -4.38 12.11
C CYS A 190 0.90 -5.79 11.93
N PRO A 191 1.15 -6.57 12.99
CA PRO A 191 1.41 -7.99 12.87
C PRO A 191 0.10 -8.72 12.57
N ILE A 192 0.07 -9.47 11.46
CA ILE A 192 -1.11 -10.22 11.03
C ILE A 192 -0.79 -11.71 11.08
N THR A 193 -1.62 -12.47 11.79
CA THR A 193 -1.56 -13.93 11.81
C THR A 193 -2.76 -14.48 11.04
N VAL A 194 -2.48 -15.21 9.95
CA VAL A 194 -3.51 -15.81 9.12
C VAL A 194 -3.65 -17.29 9.45
N HIS A 195 -4.86 -17.72 9.73
CA HIS A 195 -5.20 -19.12 9.97
C HIS A 195 -6.04 -19.62 8.79
N PHE A 196 -5.51 -20.58 8.06
CA PHE A 196 -6.23 -21.27 6.99
C PHE A 196 -7.10 -22.38 7.56
N LYS A 197 -8.32 -22.49 7.04
CA LYS A 197 -9.25 -23.58 7.41
C LYS A 197 -9.30 -24.61 6.31
#